data_7883cb6b059f86d398c0ff62d84927f7
#
_entry.id   7883cb6b059f86d398c0ff62d84927f7
#
_cell.length_a   1.000
_cell.length_b   1.000
_cell.length_c   1.000
_cell.angle_alpha   90.00
_cell.angle_beta   90.00
_cell.angle_gamma   90.00
#
_symmetry.space_group_name_H-M   'P 1'
#
loop_
_entity.id
_entity.type
_entity.pdbx_description
1 polymer ?
#
loop_
_entity_poly.entity_id
_entity_poly.type
_entity_poly.pdbx_seq_one_letter_code
_entity_poly.pdbx_strand_id
1 'polypeptide(L)'
;MNARPLSVAVIGAGPAGIYASDILSKSGLDVSIDLFERLPAPYGLVRYGVAPDHPRIKQIIVALYKILQRGDIRLIGNVEVGRDVSVAELREHYDALVFSTGADTDAPLDIPGVDAPECYGGADFVSWYDGHPDHPRTWDLSAKEVAVIGVGNVGLDIARILAKHAEDLMVTEVPANVAEILRTNQATDVHVFGRRGPAQVKFTPLELRELGKQPDVNVLVDEEDFEYDEGSQAALAASNQQRQVVKALEGYAMAEPEDLTASHRIHIHLFSAPHEVLTDEDGHVRALRTERTRLTGDGTVTGTGVYRDWPVQAVYRAVGYASTPVKGLPFDSENHVLPNAGGRVLGEDGEPITGVYATGWVRRGPVGLIGSTKSDAQETITNLVADAQAGLLHADTDDASQVGHDAVTVLLTRRGVPFTTWQGWELLDAYERQLGQDYGEVVVTSGQSKGRERVKVVSREAMTELPRSEERRVGKECR
;
A
#
# COMPACT_ATOMS: atom_id res chain seq x y z
N MET A 1 34.21 26.42 16.23
CA MET A 1 33.03 26.65 15.40
C MET A 1 32.09 25.48 15.72
N ASN A 2 30.90 25.72 16.24
CA ASN A 2 29.93 24.62 16.37
C ASN A 2 29.61 24.13 14.94
N ALA A 3 29.89 22.88 14.69
CA ALA A 3 29.49 22.28 13.41
C ALA A 3 27.95 22.37 13.32
N ARG A 4 27.42 22.71 12.15
CA ARG A 4 25.96 22.67 11.93
C ARG A 4 25.42 21.26 12.12
N PRO A 5 24.13 21.10 12.45
CA PRO A 5 23.49 19.78 12.44
C PRO A 5 23.67 19.08 11.10
N LEU A 6 23.79 17.76 11.11
CA LEU A 6 23.76 16.92 9.91
C LEU A 6 22.37 17.05 9.27
N SER A 7 22.32 17.54 8.05
CA SER A 7 21.07 17.78 7.32
C SER A 7 20.69 16.54 6.50
N VAL A 8 19.54 15.95 6.77
CA VAL A 8 19.10 14.70 6.13
C VAL A 8 17.71 14.87 5.52
N ALA A 9 17.58 14.51 4.25
CA ALA A 9 16.29 14.37 3.58
C ALA A 9 15.87 12.90 3.59
N VAL A 10 14.66 12.62 4.06
CA VAL A 10 14.00 11.32 3.95
C VAL A 10 12.88 11.44 2.92
N ILE A 11 12.90 10.60 1.88
CA ILE A 11 12.00 10.69 0.73
C ILE A 11 10.97 9.57 0.80
N GLY A 12 9.72 9.93 1.09
CA GLY A 12 8.57 9.05 1.34
C GLY A 12 8.16 9.05 2.81
N ALA A 13 6.97 9.61 3.12
CA ALA A 13 6.41 9.69 4.46
C ALA A 13 5.50 8.50 4.79
N GLY A 14 5.76 7.32 4.23
CA GLY A 14 5.20 6.05 4.67
C GLY A 14 5.85 5.56 5.97
N PRO A 15 5.44 4.39 6.51
CA PRO A 15 5.99 3.84 7.74
C PRO A 15 7.53 3.73 7.75
N ALA A 16 8.14 3.35 6.60
CA ALA A 16 9.59 3.19 6.48
C ALA A 16 10.33 4.52 6.73
N GLY A 17 9.90 5.60 6.06
CA GLY A 17 10.51 6.92 6.22
C GLY A 17 10.28 7.51 7.59
N ILE A 18 9.08 7.36 8.16
CA ILE A 18 8.77 7.85 9.50
C ILE A 18 9.60 7.11 10.56
N TYR A 19 9.74 5.78 10.47
CA TYR A 19 10.61 5.03 11.39
C TYR A 19 12.09 5.35 11.19
N ALA A 20 12.56 5.51 9.94
CA ALA A 20 13.94 5.93 9.68
C ALA A 20 14.24 7.29 10.32
N SER A 21 13.32 8.25 10.15
CA SER A 21 13.42 9.59 10.78
C SER A 21 13.41 9.50 12.31
N ASP A 22 12.53 8.68 12.90
CA ASP A 22 12.45 8.47 14.36
C ASP A 22 13.73 7.84 14.94
N ILE A 23 14.29 6.85 14.25
CA ILE A 23 15.52 6.18 14.66
C ILE A 23 16.69 7.15 14.55
N LEU A 24 16.77 7.92 13.46
CA LEU A 24 17.83 8.91 13.24
C LEU A 24 17.78 10.03 14.26
N SER A 25 16.61 10.58 14.58
CA SER A 25 16.47 11.64 15.59
C SER A 25 16.89 11.20 16.99
N LYS A 26 16.87 9.89 17.25
CA LYS A 26 17.28 9.27 18.53
C LYS A 26 18.71 8.70 18.52
N SER A 27 19.45 8.86 17.43
CA SER A 27 20.78 8.26 17.25
C SER A 27 21.88 8.87 18.12
N GLY A 28 21.63 10.02 18.72
CA GLY A 28 22.62 10.81 19.46
C GLY A 28 23.46 11.75 18.59
N LEU A 29 23.26 11.75 17.27
CA LEU A 29 23.81 12.77 16.38
C LEU A 29 22.97 14.05 16.46
N ASP A 30 23.62 15.19 16.29
CA ASP A 30 22.92 16.47 16.06
C ASP A 30 22.44 16.49 14.60
N VAL A 31 21.13 16.30 14.38
CA VAL A 31 20.52 16.11 13.06
C VAL A 31 19.36 17.06 12.82
N SER A 32 19.19 17.45 11.57
CA SER A 32 18.07 18.21 11.04
C SER A 32 17.40 17.37 9.95
N ILE A 33 16.13 16.98 10.14
CA ILE A 33 15.45 16.00 9.27
C ILE A 33 14.27 16.64 8.56
N ASP A 34 14.27 16.57 7.22
CA ASP A 34 13.16 16.90 6.36
C ASP A 34 12.58 15.62 5.74
N LEU A 35 11.28 15.43 5.94
CA LEU A 35 10.54 14.28 5.44
C LEU A 35 9.68 14.69 4.24
N PHE A 36 10.12 14.31 3.04
CA PHE A 36 9.43 14.60 1.80
C PHE A 36 8.34 13.57 1.53
N GLU A 37 7.21 14.02 1.02
CA GLU A 37 6.11 13.17 0.58
C GLU A 37 5.52 13.72 -0.73
N ARG A 38 5.35 12.84 -1.73
CA ARG A 38 4.74 13.25 -3.01
C ARG A 38 3.26 13.59 -2.90
N LEU A 39 2.59 13.05 -1.88
CA LEU A 39 1.17 13.31 -1.61
C LEU A 39 1.04 14.43 -0.57
N PRO A 40 -0.10 15.15 -0.56
CA PRO A 40 -0.34 16.16 0.47
C PRO A 40 -0.47 15.60 1.89
N ALA A 41 -0.75 14.30 2.03
CA ALA A 41 -0.93 13.61 3.31
C ALA A 41 0.16 12.55 3.53
N PRO A 42 0.68 12.37 4.76
CA PRO A 42 1.63 11.33 5.11
C PRO A 42 0.97 9.94 5.23
N TYR A 43 1.75 8.97 5.66
CA TYR A 43 1.44 7.58 6.01
C TYR A 43 1.44 6.60 4.85
N GLY A 44 1.63 7.04 3.59
CA GLY A 44 1.78 6.15 2.43
C GLY A 44 0.66 5.11 2.34
N LEU A 45 1.00 3.83 2.14
CA LEU A 45 0.01 2.75 2.00
C LEU A 45 -0.81 2.46 3.26
N VAL A 46 -0.45 2.96 4.45
CA VAL A 46 -1.35 2.85 5.61
C VAL A 46 -2.60 3.70 5.39
N ARG A 47 -2.47 4.83 4.71
CA ARG A 47 -3.60 5.68 4.32
C ARG A 47 -4.23 5.25 3.00
N TYR A 48 -3.42 4.79 2.01
CA TYR A 48 -3.86 4.60 0.62
C TYR A 48 -3.70 3.16 0.11
N GLY A 49 -3.54 2.19 1.00
CA GLY A 49 -3.31 0.80 0.61
C GLY A 49 -3.80 -0.24 1.62
N VAL A 50 -4.16 0.17 2.83
CA VAL A 50 -4.83 -0.69 3.82
C VAL A 50 -6.32 -0.47 3.68
N ALA A 51 -7.08 -1.56 3.48
CA ALA A 51 -8.52 -1.47 3.29
C ALA A 51 -9.22 -0.68 4.43
N PRO A 52 -10.23 0.15 4.11
CA PRO A 52 -10.84 1.07 5.06
C PRO A 52 -11.53 0.36 6.23
N ASP A 53 -11.90 -0.90 6.06
CA ASP A 53 -12.56 -1.74 7.05
C ASP A 53 -11.59 -2.57 7.91
N HIS A 54 -10.28 -2.22 7.91
CA HIS A 54 -9.26 -2.78 8.79
C HIS A 54 -8.79 -1.79 9.88
N PRO A 55 -9.65 -1.44 10.85
CA PRO A 55 -9.33 -0.42 11.85
C PRO A 55 -8.09 -0.79 12.70
N ARG A 56 -7.83 -2.09 12.95
CA ARG A 56 -6.68 -2.54 13.74
C ARG A 56 -5.35 -2.27 13.06
N ILE A 57 -5.26 -2.49 11.74
CA ILE A 57 -4.04 -2.23 10.98
C ILE A 57 -3.84 -0.72 10.87
N LYS A 58 -4.92 0.02 10.62
CA LYS A 58 -4.87 1.50 10.56
C LYS A 58 -4.50 2.16 11.90
N GLN A 59 -4.67 1.49 13.03
CA GLN A 59 -4.21 2.00 14.34
C GLN A 59 -2.69 2.27 14.40
N ILE A 60 -1.89 1.71 13.50
CA ILE A 60 -0.47 2.07 13.39
C ILE A 60 -0.28 3.58 13.16
N ILE A 61 -1.25 4.26 12.54
CA ILE A 61 -1.25 5.72 12.34
C ILE A 61 -1.07 6.45 13.66
N VAL A 62 -1.64 5.94 14.76
CA VAL A 62 -1.50 6.57 16.09
C VAL A 62 -0.02 6.62 16.54
N ALA A 63 0.74 5.56 16.26
CA ALA A 63 2.16 5.52 16.58
C ALA A 63 2.98 6.44 15.65
N LEU A 64 2.66 6.44 14.35
CA LEU A 64 3.31 7.29 13.36
C LEU A 64 3.00 8.79 13.61
N TYR A 65 1.77 9.11 13.95
CA TYR A 65 1.35 10.45 14.34
C TYR A 65 2.15 10.96 15.54
N LYS A 66 2.31 10.15 16.61
CA LYS A 66 3.10 10.49 17.80
C LYS A 66 4.57 10.79 17.49
N ILE A 67 5.11 10.18 16.43
CA ILE A 67 6.48 10.48 15.98
C ILE A 67 6.53 11.87 15.35
N LEU A 68 5.66 12.14 14.39
CA LEU A 68 5.69 13.38 13.61
C LEU A 68 5.26 14.61 14.45
N GLN A 69 4.33 14.45 15.39
CA GLN A 69 3.87 15.56 16.24
C GLN A 69 4.93 16.12 17.20
N ARG A 70 6.09 15.43 17.38
CA ARG A 70 7.18 15.92 18.23
C ARG A 70 7.81 17.21 17.70
N GLY A 71 7.75 17.45 16.39
CA GLY A 71 8.27 18.64 15.74
C GLY A 71 9.76 18.61 15.42
N ASP A 72 10.47 17.51 15.70
CA ASP A 72 11.88 17.27 15.36
C ASP A 72 12.08 16.73 13.93
N ILE A 73 10.99 16.38 13.26
CA ILE A 73 10.92 15.94 11.87
C ILE A 73 9.97 16.87 11.13
N ARG A 74 10.47 17.56 10.10
CA ARG A 74 9.67 18.53 9.33
C ARG A 74 9.08 17.86 8.10
N LEU A 75 7.75 17.81 7.98
CA LEU A 75 7.05 17.30 6.82
C LEU A 75 7.05 18.34 5.69
N ILE A 76 7.43 17.90 4.49
CA ILE A 76 7.31 18.61 3.22
C ILE A 76 6.47 17.75 2.28
N GLY A 77 5.16 17.82 2.43
CA GLY A 77 4.20 17.05 1.62
C GLY A 77 3.87 17.74 0.30
N ASN A 78 3.29 16.98 -0.62
CA ASN A 78 2.97 17.41 -1.99
C ASN A 78 4.20 17.80 -2.83
N VAL A 79 5.35 17.18 -2.57
CA VAL A 79 6.61 17.39 -3.31
C VAL A 79 7.13 16.05 -3.81
N GLU A 80 7.17 15.89 -5.12
CA GLU A 80 7.68 14.69 -5.77
C GLU A 80 9.16 14.86 -6.15
N VAL A 81 10.02 14.10 -5.49
CA VAL A 81 11.45 14.04 -5.83
C VAL A 81 11.63 13.34 -7.18
N GLY A 82 12.38 13.98 -8.07
CA GLY A 82 12.54 13.57 -9.47
C GLY A 82 11.68 14.37 -10.45
N ARG A 83 10.64 15.08 -9.95
CA ARG A 83 9.80 16.00 -10.73
C ARG A 83 9.93 17.45 -10.26
N ASP A 84 9.60 17.72 -8.99
CA ASP A 84 9.56 19.08 -8.42
C ASP A 84 10.93 19.55 -7.93
N VAL A 85 11.73 18.60 -7.45
CA VAL A 85 13.13 18.75 -7.10
C VAL A 85 13.88 17.48 -7.49
N SER A 86 15.03 17.61 -8.12
CA SER A 86 15.84 16.46 -8.55
C SER A 86 16.69 15.90 -7.40
N VAL A 87 17.12 14.63 -7.55
CA VAL A 87 18.06 14.01 -6.60
C VAL A 87 19.38 14.79 -6.52
N ALA A 88 19.88 15.28 -7.68
CA ALA A 88 21.11 16.07 -7.73
C ALA A 88 20.98 17.37 -6.90
N GLU A 89 19.86 18.10 -7.05
CA GLU A 89 19.61 19.31 -6.26
C GLU A 89 19.46 19.01 -4.77
N LEU A 90 18.81 17.89 -4.40
CA LEU A 90 18.75 17.51 -2.98
C LEU A 90 20.15 17.21 -2.42
N ARG A 91 21.07 16.65 -3.19
CA ARG A 91 22.46 16.44 -2.76
C ARG A 91 23.22 17.76 -2.51
N GLU A 92 22.84 18.84 -3.18
CA GLU A 92 23.38 20.17 -2.87
C GLU A 92 22.85 20.75 -1.56
N HIS A 93 21.67 20.28 -1.11
CA HIS A 93 20.99 20.82 0.07
C HIS A 93 21.08 19.94 1.32
N TYR A 94 21.45 18.67 1.20
CA TYR A 94 21.48 17.70 2.30
C TYR A 94 22.76 16.89 2.31
N ASP A 95 23.24 16.57 3.51
CA ASP A 95 24.41 15.71 3.74
C ASP A 95 24.11 14.24 3.44
N ALA A 96 22.84 13.83 3.58
CA ALA A 96 22.40 12.49 3.24
C ALA A 96 20.93 12.47 2.76
N LEU A 97 20.65 11.53 1.89
CA LEU A 97 19.31 11.24 1.36
C LEU A 97 18.94 9.81 1.71
N VAL A 98 17.73 9.59 2.24
CA VAL A 98 17.19 8.26 2.56
C VAL A 98 15.91 8.03 1.78
N PHE A 99 15.93 7.14 0.81
CA PHE A 99 14.77 6.81 -0.01
C PHE A 99 13.93 5.72 0.65
N SER A 100 12.64 6.01 0.83
CA SER A 100 11.63 5.16 1.45
C SER A 100 10.30 5.23 0.68
N THR A 101 10.40 5.31 -0.66
CA THR A 101 9.28 5.57 -1.58
C THR A 101 8.27 4.42 -1.68
N GLY A 102 8.62 3.26 -1.13
CA GLY A 102 7.70 2.12 -1.09
C GLY A 102 7.56 1.38 -2.41
N ALA A 103 6.40 0.78 -2.62
CA ALA A 103 5.96 0.12 -3.85
C ALA A 103 4.46 0.40 -4.01
N ASP A 104 4.06 0.98 -5.12
CA ASP A 104 2.73 1.55 -5.33
C ASP A 104 2.12 1.21 -6.69
N THR A 105 2.80 0.39 -7.48
CA THR A 105 2.30 -0.13 -8.76
C THR A 105 2.08 -1.64 -8.68
N ASP A 106 1.27 -2.17 -9.58
CA ASP A 106 1.05 -3.61 -9.68
C ASP A 106 2.28 -4.32 -10.27
N ALA A 107 2.64 -5.45 -9.69
CA ALA A 107 3.57 -6.37 -10.32
C ALA A 107 2.98 -6.90 -11.64
N PRO A 108 3.80 -7.07 -12.70
CA PRO A 108 3.32 -7.54 -13.98
C PRO A 108 2.76 -8.96 -13.91
N LEU A 109 1.72 -9.21 -14.68
CA LEU A 109 1.17 -10.54 -14.94
C LEU A 109 1.14 -10.72 -16.47
N ASP A 110 1.98 -11.60 -16.97
CA ASP A 110 2.09 -11.85 -18.42
C ASP A 110 1.24 -13.06 -18.81
N ILE A 111 -0.02 -12.80 -19.14
CA ILE A 111 -0.96 -13.78 -19.69
C ILE A 111 -1.74 -13.14 -20.83
N PRO A 112 -2.14 -13.92 -21.88
CA PRO A 112 -2.95 -13.40 -22.97
C PRO A 112 -4.25 -12.75 -22.47
N GLY A 113 -4.65 -11.63 -23.08
CA GLY A 113 -5.90 -10.93 -22.79
C GLY A 113 -5.89 -10.07 -21.52
N VAL A 114 -4.78 -9.98 -20.79
CA VAL A 114 -4.69 -9.22 -19.52
C VAL A 114 -4.83 -7.70 -19.69
N ASP A 115 -4.74 -7.21 -20.93
CA ASP A 115 -4.89 -5.79 -21.27
C ASP A 115 -6.33 -5.41 -21.67
N ALA A 116 -7.31 -6.33 -21.52
CA ALA A 116 -8.71 -6.03 -21.74
C ALA A 116 -9.22 -4.90 -20.81
N PRO A 117 -10.22 -4.10 -21.23
CA PRO A 117 -10.68 -2.92 -20.47
C PRO A 117 -11.10 -3.22 -19.02
N GLU A 118 -11.65 -4.40 -18.74
CA GLU A 118 -12.11 -4.81 -17.42
C GLU A 118 -11.05 -5.61 -16.63
N CYS A 119 -9.78 -5.58 -17.08
CA CYS A 119 -8.63 -6.11 -16.35
C CYS A 119 -7.95 -5.02 -15.55
N TYR A 120 -8.23 -4.97 -14.27
CA TYR A 120 -7.77 -3.93 -13.36
C TYR A 120 -6.54 -4.36 -12.57
N GLY A 121 -5.66 -3.41 -12.27
CA GLY A 121 -4.62 -3.57 -11.26
C GLY A 121 -5.21 -3.62 -9.84
N GLY A 122 -4.69 -4.51 -9.00
CA GLY A 122 -5.09 -4.55 -7.59
C GLY A 122 -4.65 -3.30 -6.83
N ALA A 123 -3.45 -2.79 -7.13
CA ALA A 123 -2.96 -1.54 -6.56
C ALA A 123 -3.82 -0.34 -6.96
N ASP A 124 -4.27 -0.29 -8.22
CA ASP A 124 -5.14 0.76 -8.73
C ASP A 124 -6.51 0.76 -8.04
N PHE A 125 -7.13 -0.43 -7.89
CA PHE A 125 -8.41 -0.55 -7.21
C PHE A 125 -8.32 -0.18 -5.73
N VAL A 126 -7.27 -0.65 -5.04
CA VAL A 126 -6.98 -0.29 -3.65
C VAL A 126 -6.79 1.21 -3.50
N SER A 127 -6.00 1.84 -4.36
CA SER A 127 -5.77 3.27 -4.38
C SER A 127 -7.07 4.06 -4.63
N TRP A 128 -7.93 3.56 -5.53
CA TRP A 128 -9.22 4.16 -5.80
C TRP A 128 -10.13 4.16 -4.57
N TYR A 129 -10.37 3.01 -3.93
CA TYR A 129 -11.29 2.97 -2.80
C TYR A 129 -10.72 3.66 -1.55
N ASP A 130 -9.42 3.76 -1.43
CA ASP A 130 -8.76 4.52 -0.37
C ASP A 130 -8.63 6.03 -0.68
N GLY A 131 -9.09 6.48 -1.85
CA GLY A 131 -9.14 7.89 -2.22
C GLY A 131 -7.78 8.51 -2.52
N HIS A 132 -6.89 7.75 -3.19
CA HIS A 132 -5.61 8.26 -3.65
C HIS A 132 -5.82 9.37 -4.70
N PRO A 133 -5.18 10.55 -4.57
CA PRO A 133 -5.46 11.70 -5.42
C PRO A 133 -5.08 11.53 -6.89
N ASP A 134 -4.15 10.65 -7.21
CA ASP A 134 -3.63 10.45 -8.56
C ASP A 134 -4.37 9.32 -9.33
N HIS A 135 -5.38 8.71 -8.72
CA HIS A 135 -6.18 7.66 -9.34
C HIS A 135 -7.53 8.20 -9.84
N PRO A 136 -8.22 7.53 -10.78
CA PRO A 136 -9.52 7.94 -11.30
C PRO A 136 -10.55 8.17 -10.20
N ARG A 137 -11.52 9.07 -10.44
CA ARG A 137 -12.62 9.34 -9.50
C ARG A 137 -13.77 8.36 -9.62
N THR A 138 -13.83 7.63 -10.72
CA THR A 138 -14.87 6.68 -11.07
C THR A 138 -14.29 5.28 -11.22
N TRP A 139 -15.11 4.27 -11.00
CA TRP A 139 -14.78 2.87 -11.23
C TRP A 139 -16.01 2.12 -11.71
N ASP A 140 -15.85 1.21 -12.66
CA ASP A 140 -16.96 0.39 -13.11
C ASP A 140 -17.11 -0.84 -12.20
N LEU A 141 -18.26 -0.97 -11.55
CA LEU A 141 -18.66 -2.07 -10.67
C LEU A 141 -19.92 -2.78 -11.18
N SER A 142 -20.15 -2.78 -12.49
CA SER A 142 -21.33 -3.42 -13.13
C SER A 142 -21.20 -4.93 -13.25
N ALA A 143 -20.00 -5.49 -13.11
CA ALA A 143 -19.73 -6.93 -13.17
C ALA A 143 -20.40 -7.66 -12.00
N LYS A 144 -21.12 -8.78 -12.31
CA LYS A 144 -21.75 -9.64 -11.29
C LYS A 144 -20.85 -10.78 -10.83
N GLU A 145 -20.08 -11.33 -11.76
CA GLU A 145 -19.09 -12.37 -11.52
C GLU A 145 -17.70 -11.76 -11.74
N VAL A 146 -16.86 -11.79 -10.73
CA VAL A 146 -15.56 -11.10 -10.74
C VAL A 146 -14.45 -12.07 -10.37
N ALA A 147 -13.32 -12.01 -11.09
CA ALA A 147 -12.12 -12.76 -10.76
C ALA A 147 -11.09 -11.88 -10.03
N VAL A 148 -10.48 -12.40 -8.97
CA VAL A 148 -9.33 -11.83 -8.27
C VAL A 148 -8.16 -12.82 -8.36
N ILE A 149 -7.09 -12.45 -9.04
CA ILE A 149 -5.90 -13.27 -9.22
C ILE A 149 -4.90 -12.97 -8.11
N GLY A 150 -4.74 -13.90 -7.17
CA GLY A 150 -3.77 -13.78 -6.09
C GLY A 150 -4.32 -14.18 -4.73
N VAL A 151 -3.56 -15.00 -4.00
CA VAL A 151 -3.91 -15.54 -2.68
C VAL A 151 -3.05 -14.90 -1.58
N GLY A 152 -2.98 -13.58 -1.60
CA GLY A 152 -2.40 -12.73 -0.56
C GLY A 152 -3.47 -11.85 0.10
N ASN A 153 -3.10 -11.11 1.16
CA ASN A 153 -4.04 -10.25 1.90
C ASN A 153 -4.72 -9.21 1.00
N VAL A 154 -4.01 -8.61 0.03
CA VAL A 154 -4.59 -7.66 -0.93
C VAL A 154 -5.69 -8.30 -1.77
N GLY A 155 -5.51 -9.55 -2.22
CA GLY A 155 -6.56 -10.30 -2.93
C GLY A 155 -7.80 -10.52 -2.08
N LEU A 156 -7.63 -10.83 -0.78
CA LEU A 156 -8.75 -10.94 0.16
C LEU A 156 -9.42 -9.59 0.42
N ASP A 157 -8.66 -8.50 0.53
CA ASP A 157 -9.20 -7.16 0.70
C ASP A 157 -10.07 -6.77 -0.49
N ILE A 158 -9.58 -6.98 -1.71
CA ILE A 158 -10.34 -6.73 -2.95
C ILE A 158 -11.62 -7.56 -2.96
N ALA A 159 -11.52 -8.87 -2.72
CA ALA A 159 -12.67 -9.76 -2.70
C ALA A 159 -13.71 -9.35 -1.65
N ARG A 160 -13.25 -8.96 -0.46
CA ARG A 160 -14.13 -8.50 0.63
C ARG A 160 -14.82 -7.18 0.29
N ILE A 161 -14.10 -6.19 -0.26
CA ILE A 161 -14.69 -4.90 -0.65
C ILE A 161 -15.73 -5.09 -1.75
N LEU A 162 -15.49 -5.97 -2.72
CA LEU A 162 -16.43 -6.27 -3.80
C LEU A 162 -17.65 -7.06 -3.35
N ALA A 163 -17.50 -7.99 -2.39
CA ALA A 163 -18.60 -8.80 -1.88
C ALA A 163 -19.41 -8.12 -0.77
N LYS A 164 -18.89 -7.06 -0.14
CA LYS A 164 -19.52 -6.40 1.00
C LYS A 164 -20.59 -5.39 0.55
N HIS A 165 -21.67 -5.28 1.31
CA HIS A 165 -22.65 -4.20 1.11
C HIS A 165 -22.02 -2.83 1.36
N ALA A 166 -22.37 -1.86 0.52
CA ALA A 166 -21.78 -0.53 0.57
C ALA A 166 -21.98 0.15 1.94
N GLU A 167 -23.12 -0.05 2.57
CA GLU A 167 -23.47 0.54 3.88
C GLU A 167 -22.50 0.12 4.99
N ASP A 168 -21.95 -1.09 4.92
CA ASP A 168 -20.95 -1.57 5.89
C ASP A 168 -19.58 -0.89 5.71
N LEU A 169 -19.33 -0.29 4.56
CA LEU A 169 -18.13 0.51 4.29
C LEU A 169 -18.34 2.00 4.62
N MET A 170 -19.57 2.48 4.61
CA MET A 170 -19.87 3.89 4.89
C MET A 170 -19.53 4.33 6.32
N VAL A 171 -19.37 3.41 7.25
CA VAL A 171 -18.93 3.70 8.63
C VAL A 171 -17.42 3.91 8.76
N THR A 172 -16.68 3.74 7.68
CA THR A 172 -15.22 3.87 7.59
C THR A 172 -14.80 5.22 7.01
N GLU A 173 -13.53 5.34 6.60
CA GLU A 173 -12.95 6.55 6.03
C GLU A 173 -13.13 6.70 4.49
N VAL A 174 -13.96 5.87 3.87
CA VAL A 174 -14.18 5.87 2.42
C VAL A 174 -14.58 7.27 1.92
N PRO A 175 -13.99 7.79 0.82
CA PRO A 175 -14.36 9.08 0.25
C PRO A 175 -15.82 9.12 -0.24
N ALA A 176 -16.40 10.30 -0.34
CA ALA A 176 -17.81 10.45 -0.75
C ALA A 176 -18.08 9.89 -2.17
N ASN A 177 -17.20 10.18 -3.15
CA ASN A 177 -17.33 9.67 -4.51
C ASN A 177 -17.23 8.14 -4.59
N VAL A 178 -16.35 7.54 -3.80
CA VAL A 178 -16.21 6.08 -3.70
C VAL A 178 -17.45 5.48 -3.07
N ALA A 179 -17.98 6.10 -2.01
CA ALA A 179 -19.23 5.70 -1.36
C ALA A 179 -20.42 5.63 -2.33
N GLU A 180 -20.56 6.64 -3.20
CA GLU A 180 -21.60 6.69 -4.21
C GLU A 180 -21.47 5.56 -5.23
N ILE A 181 -20.24 5.27 -5.69
CA ILE A 181 -19.97 4.22 -6.68
C ILE A 181 -20.13 2.83 -6.07
N LEU A 182 -19.67 2.61 -4.83
CA LEU A 182 -19.85 1.33 -4.14
C LEU A 182 -21.33 0.92 -4.00
N ARG A 183 -22.25 1.90 -3.90
CA ARG A 183 -23.70 1.62 -3.90
C ARG A 183 -24.23 1.11 -5.23
N THR A 184 -23.48 1.29 -6.30
CA THR A 184 -23.83 0.73 -7.64
C THR A 184 -23.21 -0.63 -7.92
N ASN A 185 -22.40 -1.15 -6.98
CA ASN A 185 -21.75 -2.44 -7.11
C ASN A 185 -22.77 -3.56 -7.31
N GLN A 186 -22.55 -4.38 -8.34
CA GLN A 186 -23.43 -5.49 -8.70
C GLN A 186 -22.80 -6.87 -8.48
N ALA A 187 -21.56 -6.92 -7.94
CA ALA A 187 -20.87 -8.19 -7.73
C ALA A 187 -21.60 -9.05 -6.69
N THR A 188 -22.04 -10.22 -7.11
CA THR A 188 -22.66 -11.23 -6.25
C THR A 188 -21.72 -12.39 -5.97
N ASP A 189 -20.82 -12.69 -6.91
CA ASP A 189 -19.87 -13.79 -6.83
C ASP A 189 -18.46 -13.29 -7.15
N VAL A 190 -17.55 -13.43 -6.18
CA VAL A 190 -16.15 -13.02 -6.30
C VAL A 190 -15.26 -14.26 -6.21
N HIS A 191 -14.54 -14.56 -7.29
CA HIS A 191 -13.69 -15.73 -7.42
C HIS A 191 -12.22 -15.38 -7.19
N VAL A 192 -11.60 -15.90 -6.13
CA VAL A 192 -10.20 -15.71 -5.79
C VAL A 192 -9.37 -16.90 -6.27
N PHE A 193 -8.38 -16.66 -7.10
CA PHE A 193 -7.58 -17.71 -7.72
C PHE A 193 -6.16 -17.80 -7.19
N GLY A 194 -5.78 -19.01 -6.75
CA GLY A 194 -4.43 -19.35 -6.30
C GLY A 194 -3.84 -20.50 -7.09
N ARG A 195 -2.62 -20.33 -7.63
CA ARG A 195 -1.94 -21.37 -8.39
C ARG A 195 -1.43 -22.54 -7.55
N ARG A 196 -1.35 -22.39 -6.24
CA ARG A 196 -0.85 -23.40 -5.29
C ARG A 196 -1.94 -23.81 -4.30
N GLY A 197 -1.64 -24.84 -3.49
CA GLY A 197 -2.56 -25.39 -2.52
C GLY A 197 -2.64 -24.60 -1.20
N PRO A 198 -3.46 -25.09 -0.24
CA PRO A 198 -3.77 -24.39 1.00
C PRO A 198 -2.55 -24.20 1.91
N ALA A 199 -1.53 -25.07 1.83
CA ALA A 199 -0.29 -24.92 2.61
C ALA A 199 0.63 -23.81 2.10
N GLN A 200 0.40 -23.23 0.89
CA GLN A 200 1.24 -22.23 0.26
C GLN A 200 0.55 -20.86 0.09
N VAL A 201 -0.70 -20.71 0.50
CA VAL A 201 -1.37 -19.39 0.47
C VAL A 201 -0.67 -18.40 1.40
N LYS A 202 -0.73 -17.12 1.05
CA LYS A 202 -0.05 -16.04 1.78
C LYS A 202 -1.01 -15.22 2.65
N PHE A 203 -2.22 -15.68 2.85
CA PHE A 203 -3.19 -15.06 3.75
C PHE A 203 -2.68 -15.03 5.19
N THR A 204 -3.03 -14.01 5.94
CA THR A 204 -2.92 -14.10 7.40
C THR A 204 -4.16 -14.77 7.99
N PRO A 205 -4.04 -15.50 9.10
CA PRO A 205 -5.19 -16.16 9.74
C PRO A 205 -6.28 -15.17 10.18
N LEU A 206 -5.89 -13.94 10.49
CA LEU A 206 -6.82 -12.89 10.91
C LEU A 206 -7.69 -12.45 9.75
N GLU A 207 -7.05 -12.05 8.62
CA GLU A 207 -7.72 -11.60 7.41
C GLU A 207 -8.70 -12.66 6.88
N LEU A 208 -8.24 -13.92 6.80
CA LEU A 208 -9.07 -15.01 6.32
C LEU A 208 -10.30 -15.26 7.22
N ARG A 209 -10.15 -15.17 8.56
CA ARG A 209 -11.28 -15.32 9.48
C ARG A 209 -12.23 -14.13 9.47
N GLU A 210 -11.73 -12.94 9.20
CA GLU A 210 -12.56 -11.75 9.05
C GLU A 210 -13.44 -11.83 7.80
N LEU A 211 -12.98 -12.50 6.75
CA LEU A 211 -13.75 -12.75 5.54
C LEU A 211 -15.07 -13.50 5.84
N GLY A 212 -15.03 -14.59 6.60
CA GLY A 212 -16.22 -15.38 6.96
C GLY A 212 -17.12 -14.77 8.05
N LYS A 213 -16.79 -13.56 8.52
CA LYS A 213 -17.63 -12.82 9.48
C LYS A 213 -18.39 -11.66 8.84
N GLN A 214 -18.24 -11.49 7.53
CA GLN A 214 -18.95 -10.43 6.84
C GLN A 214 -20.45 -10.73 6.79
N PRO A 215 -21.31 -9.76 7.17
CA PRO A 215 -22.76 -9.94 7.07
C PRO A 215 -23.16 -10.22 5.62
N ASP A 216 -24.04 -11.19 5.43
CA ASP A 216 -24.62 -11.56 4.14
C ASP A 216 -23.58 -11.95 3.05
N VAL A 217 -22.46 -12.54 3.48
CA VAL A 217 -21.41 -13.05 2.59
C VAL A 217 -21.05 -14.48 3.00
N ASN A 218 -21.15 -15.44 2.08
CA ASN A 218 -20.63 -16.78 2.25
C ASN A 218 -19.23 -16.93 1.65
N VAL A 219 -18.37 -17.72 2.29
CA VAL A 219 -17.04 -18.09 1.75
C VAL A 219 -17.06 -19.58 1.41
N LEU A 220 -16.67 -19.91 0.19
CA LEU A 220 -16.67 -21.27 -0.34
C LEU A 220 -15.24 -21.67 -0.75
N VAL A 221 -14.89 -22.90 -0.44
CA VAL A 221 -13.60 -23.53 -0.84
C VAL A 221 -13.92 -24.95 -1.28
N ASP A 222 -13.36 -25.37 -2.42
CA ASP A 222 -13.62 -26.72 -2.93
C ASP A 222 -12.84 -27.77 -2.10
N GLU A 223 -13.51 -28.87 -1.71
CA GLU A 223 -12.86 -29.96 -0.95
C GLU A 223 -11.71 -30.61 -1.74
N GLU A 224 -11.80 -30.66 -3.07
CA GLU A 224 -10.76 -31.18 -3.97
C GLU A 224 -9.45 -30.39 -3.93
N ASP A 225 -9.43 -29.20 -3.32
CA ASP A 225 -8.26 -28.34 -3.22
C ASP A 225 -7.37 -28.63 -1.99
N PHE A 226 -7.75 -29.60 -1.15
CA PHE A 226 -6.97 -29.96 0.06
C PHE A 226 -6.01 -31.12 -0.20
N GLU A 227 -5.06 -30.90 -1.12
CA GLU A 227 -3.96 -31.82 -1.39
C GLU A 227 -2.66 -31.36 -0.73
N TYR A 228 -1.87 -32.30 -0.21
CA TYR A 228 -0.64 -32.04 0.52
C TYR A 228 0.46 -33.05 0.13
N ASP A 229 1.61 -32.54 -0.28
CA ASP A 229 2.84 -33.31 -0.48
C ASP A 229 3.79 -33.18 0.74
N GLU A 230 4.98 -33.76 0.65
CA GLU A 230 5.98 -33.70 1.74
C GLU A 230 6.41 -32.26 2.01
N GLY A 231 6.59 -31.42 0.97
CA GLY A 231 6.91 -30.01 1.10
C GLY A 231 5.81 -29.23 1.81
N SER A 232 4.53 -29.51 1.48
CA SER A 232 3.37 -28.93 2.15
C SER A 232 3.33 -29.31 3.64
N GLN A 233 3.57 -30.59 3.97
CA GLN A 233 3.60 -31.07 5.35
C GLN A 233 4.76 -30.41 6.13
N ALA A 234 5.93 -30.27 5.54
CA ALA A 234 7.07 -29.59 6.14
C ALA A 234 6.76 -28.12 6.43
N ALA A 235 6.13 -27.40 5.50
CA ALA A 235 5.71 -26.01 5.67
C ALA A 235 4.70 -25.86 6.83
N LEU A 236 3.71 -26.76 6.91
CA LEU A 236 2.73 -26.78 7.99
C LEU A 236 3.37 -27.12 9.35
N ALA A 237 4.35 -28.04 9.39
CA ALA A 237 5.08 -28.35 10.62
C ALA A 237 5.89 -27.15 11.12
N ALA A 238 6.50 -26.38 10.21
CA ALA A 238 7.33 -25.21 10.54
C ALA A 238 6.54 -23.97 10.97
N SER A 239 5.27 -23.81 10.55
CA SER A 239 4.51 -22.58 10.74
C SER A 239 3.16 -22.80 11.43
N ASN A 240 3.02 -22.30 12.66
CA ASN A 240 1.72 -22.26 13.33
C ASN A 240 0.71 -21.35 12.62
N GLN A 241 1.18 -20.26 12.02
CA GLN A 241 0.34 -19.37 11.24
C GLN A 241 -0.28 -20.10 10.05
N GLN A 242 0.52 -20.88 9.31
CA GLN A 242 0.05 -21.65 8.16
C GLN A 242 -0.99 -22.71 8.55
N ARG A 243 -0.77 -23.41 9.66
CA ARG A 243 -1.78 -24.36 10.21
C ARG A 243 -3.11 -23.68 10.52
N GLN A 244 -3.08 -22.45 11.07
CA GLN A 244 -4.32 -21.71 11.37
C GLN A 244 -5.05 -21.26 10.09
N VAL A 245 -4.31 -20.93 9.05
CA VAL A 245 -4.88 -20.59 7.73
C VAL A 245 -5.56 -21.81 7.11
N VAL A 246 -4.86 -22.95 7.05
CA VAL A 246 -5.43 -24.20 6.53
C VAL A 246 -6.69 -24.59 7.29
N LYS A 247 -6.66 -24.56 8.64
CA LYS A 247 -7.84 -24.85 9.47
C LYS A 247 -9.03 -23.92 9.17
N ALA A 248 -8.78 -22.65 8.83
CA ALA A 248 -9.85 -21.74 8.48
C ALA A 248 -10.45 -22.07 7.09
N LEU A 249 -9.58 -22.41 6.11
CA LEU A 249 -10.03 -22.88 4.77
C LEU A 249 -10.83 -24.17 4.86
N GLU A 250 -10.36 -25.17 5.63
CA GLU A 250 -11.10 -26.41 5.89
C GLU A 250 -12.49 -26.14 6.50
N GLY A 251 -12.57 -25.15 7.42
CA GLY A 251 -13.86 -24.75 8.02
C GLY A 251 -14.83 -24.17 6.99
N TYR A 252 -14.35 -23.51 5.93
CA TYR A 252 -15.21 -23.03 4.84
C TYR A 252 -15.63 -24.15 3.89
N ALA A 253 -14.74 -25.11 3.61
CA ALA A 253 -15.05 -26.26 2.76
C ALA A 253 -16.09 -27.19 3.39
N MET A 254 -16.17 -27.22 4.72
CA MET A 254 -17.12 -28.05 5.49
C MET A 254 -18.49 -27.38 5.72
N ALA A 255 -18.74 -26.21 5.14
CA ALA A 255 -20.02 -25.52 5.30
C ALA A 255 -21.14 -26.32 4.62
N GLU A 256 -22.22 -26.59 5.35
CA GLU A 256 -23.38 -27.30 4.79
C GLU A 256 -24.15 -26.38 3.82
N PRO A 257 -24.71 -26.92 2.72
CA PRO A 257 -25.46 -26.13 1.74
C PRO A 257 -26.60 -25.31 2.36
N GLU A 258 -27.22 -25.79 3.42
CA GLU A 258 -28.30 -25.13 4.15
C GLU A 258 -27.86 -23.85 4.86
N ASP A 259 -26.57 -23.74 5.19
CA ASP A 259 -25.97 -22.56 5.85
C ASP A 259 -25.54 -21.47 4.83
N LEU A 260 -25.48 -21.82 3.54
CA LEU A 260 -25.05 -20.92 2.47
C LEU A 260 -26.21 -20.05 1.95
N THR A 261 -26.76 -19.22 2.82
CA THR A 261 -27.98 -18.43 2.55
C THR A 261 -27.71 -16.97 2.18
N ALA A 262 -26.44 -16.54 2.24
CA ALA A 262 -26.07 -15.15 1.94
C ALA A 262 -26.29 -14.80 0.46
N SER A 263 -26.59 -13.52 0.19
CA SER A 263 -26.80 -13.02 -1.16
C SER A 263 -25.50 -12.86 -1.95
N HIS A 264 -24.35 -12.73 -1.28
CA HIS A 264 -23.03 -12.61 -1.88
C HIS A 264 -22.13 -13.79 -1.51
N ARG A 265 -21.21 -14.13 -2.41
CA ARG A 265 -20.30 -15.27 -2.26
C ARG A 265 -18.87 -14.89 -2.62
N ILE A 266 -17.92 -15.41 -1.85
CA ILE A 266 -16.50 -15.39 -2.16
C ILE A 266 -16.06 -16.84 -2.35
N HIS A 267 -15.63 -17.19 -3.55
CA HIS A 267 -15.12 -18.50 -3.92
C HIS A 267 -13.59 -18.47 -3.91
N ILE A 268 -12.95 -19.35 -3.16
CA ILE A 268 -11.48 -19.48 -3.15
C ILE A 268 -11.10 -20.74 -3.91
N HIS A 269 -10.53 -20.59 -5.08
CA HIS A 269 -10.06 -21.66 -5.96
C HIS A 269 -8.55 -21.81 -5.82
N LEU A 270 -8.09 -22.92 -5.30
CA LEU A 270 -6.68 -23.26 -5.21
C LEU A 270 -6.28 -24.20 -6.36
N PHE A 271 -4.99 -24.44 -6.52
CA PHE A 271 -4.45 -25.18 -7.66
C PHE A 271 -4.99 -24.72 -9.03
N SER A 272 -5.31 -23.43 -9.14
CA SER A 272 -5.88 -22.80 -10.32
C SER A 272 -4.97 -21.68 -10.79
N ALA A 273 -4.04 -21.99 -11.69
CA ALA A 273 -3.11 -21.01 -12.25
C ALA A 273 -3.79 -20.20 -13.35
N PRO A 274 -3.80 -18.86 -13.29
CA PRO A 274 -4.34 -18.04 -14.37
C PRO A 274 -3.54 -18.30 -15.66
N HIS A 275 -4.23 -18.53 -16.76
CA HIS A 275 -3.63 -18.87 -18.04
C HIS A 275 -3.94 -17.86 -19.14
N GLU A 276 -5.19 -17.40 -19.24
CA GLU A 276 -5.66 -16.48 -20.27
C GLU A 276 -6.91 -15.76 -19.81
N VAL A 277 -7.05 -14.48 -20.13
CA VAL A 277 -8.31 -13.75 -20.05
C VAL A 277 -9.01 -13.84 -21.41
N LEU A 278 -10.17 -14.48 -21.44
CA LEU A 278 -10.96 -14.64 -22.65
C LEU A 278 -11.86 -13.42 -22.85
N THR A 279 -11.85 -12.86 -24.06
CA THR A 279 -12.70 -11.74 -24.45
C THR A 279 -13.79 -12.15 -25.41
N ASP A 280 -14.81 -11.32 -25.53
CA ASP A 280 -15.82 -11.42 -26.59
C ASP A 280 -15.33 -10.77 -27.90
N GLU A 281 -16.23 -10.66 -28.91
CA GLU A 281 -15.92 -10.07 -30.21
C GLU A 281 -15.63 -8.58 -30.16
N ASP A 282 -16.10 -7.86 -29.12
CA ASP A 282 -15.89 -6.45 -28.88
C ASP A 282 -14.66 -6.18 -28.02
N GLY A 283 -14.00 -7.23 -27.51
CA GLY A 283 -12.79 -7.17 -26.68
C GLY A 283 -13.05 -7.06 -25.19
N HIS A 284 -14.30 -7.19 -24.73
CA HIS A 284 -14.67 -7.18 -23.31
C HIS A 284 -14.44 -8.54 -22.65
N VAL A 285 -14.09 -8.53 -21.36
CA VAL A 285 -13.88 -9.75 -20.59
C VAL A 285 -15.15 -10.59 -20.50
N ARG A 286 -15.05 -11.87 -20.86
CA ARG A 286 -16.15 -12.85 -20.76
C ARG A 286 -15.83 -14.05 -19.88
N ALA A 287 -14.54 -14.38 -19.66
CA ALA A 287 -14.12 -15.45 -18.76
C ALA A 287 -12.63 -15.33 -18.41
N LEU A 288 -12.26 -15.89 -17.28
CA LEU A 288 -10.87 -16.23 -16.94
C LEU A 288 -10.65 -17.72 -17.17
N ARG A 289 -9.66 -18.07 -17.98
CA ARG A 289 -9.18 -19.45 -18.13
C ARG A 289 -8.07 -19.73 -17.14
N THR A 290 -8.20 -20.79 -16.35
CA THR A 290 -7.15 -21.29 -15.46
C THR A 290 -6.71 -22.68 -15.88
N GLU A 291 -5.45 -23.01 -15.59
CA GLU A 291 -4.91 -24.36 -15.68
C GLU A 291 -4.91 -25.00 -14.28
N ARG A 292 -5.44 -26.21 -14.15
CA ARG A 292 -5.30 -26.99 -12.93
C ARG A 292 -3.84 -27.35 -12.73
N THR A 293 -3.31 -27.07 -11.53
CA THR A 293 -1.94 -27.44 -11.15
C THR A 293 -1.96 -28.62 -10.19
N ARG A 294 -0.81 -29.27 -10.03
CA ARG A 294 -0.57 -30.35 -9.06
C ARG A 294 0.75 -30.17 -8.35
N LEU A 295 0.86 -30.65 -7.14
CA LEU A 295 2.09 -30.62 -6.33
C LEU A 295 3.18 -31.49 -6.95
N THR A 296 4.44 -31.11 -6.73
CA THR A 296 5.64 -31.78 -7.28
C THR A 296 6.49 -32.51 -6.21
N GLY A 297 6.04 -32.48 -4.94
CA GLY A 297 6.69 -33.14 -3.82
C GLY A 297 7.38 -32.21 -2.84
N ASP A 298 7.75 -31.02 -3.28
CA ASP A 298 8.50 -30.00 -2.50
C ASP A 298 7.67 -28.75 -2.13
N GLY A 299 6.34 -28.81 -2.31
CA GLY A 299 5.44 -27.69 -2.12
C GLY A 299 5.37 -26.73 -3.32
N THR A 300 6.10 -27.01 -4.41
CA THR A 300 5.94 -26.35 -5.71
C THR A 300 4.85 -27.05 -6.53
N VAL A 301 4.46 -26.44 -7.65
CA VAL A 301 3.40 -26.97 -8.52
C VAL A 301 3.83 -26.95 -9.98
N THR A 302 3.23 -27.86 -10.75
CA THR A 302 3.31 -27.89 -12.22
C THR A 302 1.92 -27.92 -12.84
N GLY A 303 1.78 -27.42 -14.05
CA GLY A 303 0.53 -27.52 -14.82
C GLY A 303 0.18 -28.96 -15.16
N THR A 304 -1.09 -29.26 -15.31
CA THR A 304 -1.63 -30.59 -15.68
C THR A 304 -2.09 -30.67 -17.12
N GLY A 305 -2.19 -29.54 -17.83
CA GLY A 305 -2.80 -29.44 -19.15
C GLY A 305 -4.35 -29.47 -19.12
N VAL A 306 -4.96 -29.44 -17.92
CA VAL A 306 -6.41 -29.39 -17.76
C VAL A 306 -6.83 -27.95 -17.51
N TYR A 307 -7.66 -27.41 -18.40
CA TYR A 307 -8.12 -26.04 -18.37
C TYR A 307 -9.58 -25.94 -17.95
N ARG A 308 -9.91 -24.85 -17.25
CA ARG A 308 -11.29 -24.49 -16.90
C ARG A 308 -11.52 -23.02 -17.20
N ASP A 309 -12.66 -22.72 -17.85
CA ASP A 309 -13.13 -21.36 -18.10
C ASP A 309 -14.14 -20.97 -17.02
N TRP A 310 -13.87 -19.84 -16.39
CA TRP A 310 -14.71 -19.24 -15.35
C TRP A 310 -15.40 -18.03 -15.95
N PRO A 311 -16.71 -18.04 -16.16
CA PRO A 311 -17.45 -16.90 -16.67
C PRO A 311 -17.35 -15.73 -15.69
N VAL A 312 -16.67 -14.67 -16.08
CA VAL A 312 -16.50 -13.44 -15.27
C VAL A 312 -16.54 -12.24 -16.20
N GLN A 313 -16.94 -11.07 -15.70
CA GLN A 313 -17.00 -9.84 -16.46
C GLN A 313 -15.91 -8.83 -16.07
N ALA A 314 -15.17 -9.08 -14.99
CA ALA A 314 -14.01 -8.28 -14.60
C ALA A 314 -12.93 -9.15 -13.95
N VAL A 315 -11.67 -8.74 -14.09
CA VAL A 315 -10.49 -9.41 -13.51
C VAL A 315 -9.65 -8.40 -12.75
N TYR A 316 -9.33 -8.70 -11.50
CA TYR A 316 -8.44 -7.91 -10.64
C TYR A 316 -7.13 -8.67 -10.39
N ARG A 317 -5.98 -8.02 -10.68
CA ARG A 317 -4.65 -8.61 -10.53
C ARG A 317 -4.05 -8.25 -9.18
N ALA A 318 -4.08 -9.16 -8.22
CA ALA A 318 -3.51 -8.98 -6.87
C ALA A 318 -2.26 -9.85 -6.68
N VAL A 319 -1.35 -9.86 -7.67
CA VAL A 319 -0.16 -10.73 -7.71
C VAL A 319 1.06 -10.15 -6.99
N GLY A 320 0.97 -8.93 -6.50
CA GLY A 320 1.97 -8.22 -5.73
C GLY A 320 2.12 -6.76 -6.16
N TYR A 321 2.89 -6.02 -5.38
CA TYR A 321 3.29 -4.64 -5.70
C TYR A 321 4.68 -4.61 -6.34
N ALA A 322 5.00 -3.53 -7.03
CA ALA A 322 6.32 -3.20 -7.55
C ALA A 322 6.68 -1.76 -7.17
N SER A 323 7.96 -1.52 -6.87
CA SER A 323 8.46 -0.16 -6.71
C SER A 323 8.74 0.46 -8.08
N THR A 324 8.68 1.77 -8.16
CA THR A 324 8.97 2.54 -9.36
C THR A 324 10.36 3.18 -9.29
N PRO A 325 11.05 3.37 -10.44
CA PRO A 325 12.34 4.05 -10.48
C PRO A 325 12.24 5.49 -9.95
N VAL A 326 13.24 5.91 -9.18
CA VAL A 326 13.43 7.31 -8.84
C VAL A 326 14.41 7.93 -9.85
N LYS A 327 13.96 8.96 -10.57
CA LYS A 327 14.79 9.61 -11.59
C LYS A 327 16.08 10.17 -10.99
N GLY A 328 17.21 9.73 -11.50
CA GLY A 328 18.54 10.13 -11.02
C GLY A 328 19.19 9.10 -10.08
N LEU A 329 18.56 7.94 -9.87
CA LEU A 329 19.14 6.80 -9.13
C LEU A 329 19.17 5.55 -10.00
N PRO A 330 20.14 4.65 -9.78
CA PRO A 330 20.12 3.31 -10.33
C PRO A 330 18.88 2.54 -9.86
N PHE A 331 18.36 1.65 -10.71
CA PHE A 331 17.19 0.85 -10.40
C PHE A 331 17.32 -0.56 -10.99
N ASP A 332 17.10 -1.57 -10.17
CA ASP A 332 16.98 -2.96 -10.58
C ASP A 332 15.56 -3.23 -11.05
N SER A 333 15.36 -3.25 -12.37
CA SER A 333 14.05 -3.45 -12.99
C SER A 333 13.54 -4.90 -12.88
N GLU A 334 14.40 -5.87 -12.59
CA GLU A 334 14.00 -7.28 -12.42
C GLU A 334 13.39 -7.49 -11.02
N ASN A 335 14.05 -6.95 -9.98
CA ASN A 335 13.63 -7.07 -8.61
C ASN A 335 12.76 -5.89 -8.13
N HIS A 336 12.62 -4.86 -8.94
CA HIS A 336 11.90 -3.61 -8.62
C HIS A 336 12.39 -2.95 -7.33
N VAL A 337 13.72 -2.77 -7.19
CA VAL A 337 14.34 -2.15 -6.01
C VAL A 337 15.48 -1.21 -6.41
N LEU A 338 15.88 -0.34 -5.48
CA LEU A 338 17.15 0.36 -5.55
C LEU A 338 18.27 -0.65 -5.17
N PRO A 339 19.29 -0.88 -6.04
CA PRO A 339 20.44 -1.72 -5.70
C PRO A 339 21.12 -1.19 -4.44
N ASN A 340 21.37 -2.05 -3.46
CA ASN A 340 21.93 -1.58 -2.19
C ASN A 340 22.73 -2.65 -1.43
N ALA A 341 23.63 -2.20 -0.56
CA ALA A 341 24.35 -3.01 0.42
C ALA A 341 24.10 -2.44 1.83
N GLY A 342 23.29 -3.16 2.63
CA GLY A 342 22.92 -2.72 3.98
C GLY A 342 22.20 -1.37 4.02
N GLY A 343 21.43 -1.04 2.97
CA GLY A 343 20.74 0.22 2.80
C GLY A 343 21.54 1.34 2.11
N ARG A 344 22.85 1.21 1.88
CA ARG A 344 23.61 2.13 1.04
C ARG A 344 23.29 1.83 -0.42
N VAL A 345 22.79 2.81 -1.15
CA VAL A 345 22.46 2.65 -2.58
C VAL A 345 23.75 2.48 -3.39
N LEU A 346 23.77 1.52 -4.30
CA LEU A 346 24.91 1.22 -5.17
C LEU A 346 24.78 1.95 -6.51
N GLY A 347 25.91 2.49 -6.97
CA GLY A 347 26.04 3.03 -8.32
C GLY A 347 26.10 1.94 -9.40
N GLU A 348 26.19 2.36 -10.66
CA GLU A 348 26.34 1.43 -11.80
C GLU A 348 27.66 0.63 -11.75
N ASP A 349 28.65 1.12 -11.04
CA ASP A 349 29.94 0.47 -10.77
C ASP A 349 29.88 -0.56 -9.62
N GLY A 350 28.73 -0.66 -8.94
CA GLY A 350 28.54 -1.55 -7.80
C GLY A 350 29.04 -0.99 -6.47
N GLU A 351 29.62 0.22 -6.45
CA GLU A 351 30.08 0.89 -5.23
C GLU A 351 28.99 1.76 -4.60
N PRO A 352 28.99 1.95 -3.27
CA PRO A 352 28.04 2.81 -2.59
C PRO A 352 28.13 4.27 -3.06
N ILE A 353 26.98 4.84 -3.42
CA ILE A 353 26.87 6.28 -3.65
C ILE A 353 26.90 7.00 -2.28
N THR A 354 27.94 7.76 -2.02
CA THR A 354 28.13 8.44 -0.75
C THR A 354 26.92 9.31 -0.40
N GLY A 355 26.40 9.18 0.82
CA GLY A 355 25.27 9.95 1.32
C GLY A 355 23.90 9.53 0.77
N VAL A 356 23.79 8.41 0.01
CA VAL A 356 22.51 7.95 -0.55
C VAL A 356 22.14 6.59 0.00
N TYR A 357 20.96 6.51 0.61
CA TYR A 357 20.46 5.32 1.30
C TYR A 357 19.04 4.96 0.86
N ALA A 358 18.66 3.70 1.08
CA ALA A 358 17.32 3.19 0.84
C ALA A 358 16.83 2.36 2.03
N THR A 359 15.52 2.40 2.30
CA THR A 359 14.85 1.58 3.32
C THR A 359 13.42 1.21 2.89
N GLY A 360 12.85 0.20 3.52
CA GLY A 360 11.50 -0.28 3.20
C GLY A 360 11.41 -1.06 1.90
N TRP A 361 10.27 -1.00 1.25
CA TRP A 361 10.01 -1.83 0.06
C TRP A 361 10.85 -1.44 -1.15
N VAL A 362 11.19 -0.17 -1.33
CA VAL A 362 12.09 0.25 -2.40
C VAL A 362 13.50 -0.32 -2.25
N ARG A 363 13.88 -0.74 -1.02
CA ARG A 363 15.15 -1.41 -0.71
C ARG A 363 15.10 -2.93 -0.89
N ARG A 364 14.04 -3.60 -0.38
CA ARG A 364 14.00 -5.08 -0.23
C ARG A 364 12.88 -5.76 -1.02
N GLY A 365 12.13 -5.00 -1.82
CA GLY A 365 10.91 -5.46 -2.44
C GLY A 365 9.70 -5.45 -1.48
N PRO A 366 8.48 -5.65 -2.01
CA PRO A 366 7.22 -5.56 -1.26
C PRO A 366 6.96 -6.83 -0.42
N VAL A 367 7.90 -7.17 0.46
CA VAL A 367 7.86 -8.36 1.32
C VAL A 367 7.78 -7.95 2.79
N GLY A 368 6.97 -8.67 3.55
CA GLY A 368 6.79 -8.48 4.99
C GLY A 368 5.70 -7.47 5.35
N LEU A 369 5.30 -7.51 6.62
CA LEU A 369 4.27 -6.63 7.20
C LEU A 369 4.89 -5.31 7.69
N ILE A 370 4.04 -4.35 8.07
CA ILE A 370 4.46 -3.04 8.61
C ILE A 370 5.45 -3.20 9.79
N GLY A 371 5.30 -4.24 10.62
CA GLY A 371 6.20 -4.52 11.75
C GLY A 371 7.66 -4.77 11.35
N SER A 372 7.92 -5.39 10.19
CA SER A 372 9.28 -5.63 9.68
C SER A 372 9.96 -4.36 9.14
N THR A 373 9.19 -3.32 8.86
CA THR A 373 9.66 -2.05 8.30
C THR A 373 10.56 -1.31 9.29
N LYS A 374 10.28 -1.42 10.60
CA LYS A 374 11.10 -0.76 11.63
C LYS A 374 12.50 -1.37 11.74
N SER A 375 12.63 -2.70 11.66
CA SER A 375 13.94 -3.37 11.70
C SER A 375 14.76 -3.08 10.44
N ASP A 376 14.11 -2.97 9.29
CA ASP A 376 14.73 -2.58 8.04
C ASP A 376 15.28 -1.15 8.10
N ALA A 377 14.49 -0.20 8.60
CA ALA A 377 14.92 1.17 8.84
C ALA A 377 16.09 1.25 9.84
N GLN A 378 16.08 0.41 10.88
CA GLN A 378 17.16 0.35 11.86
C GLN A 378 18.50 -0.03 11.23
N GLU A 379 18.52 -1.01 10.33
CA GLU A 379 19.75 -1.42 9.63
C GLU A 379 20.30 -0.27 8.78
N THR A 380 19.45 0.35 7.95
CA THR A 380 19.83 1.47 7.09
C THR A 380 20.36 2.64 7.90
N ILE A 381 19.67 3.05 8.95
CA ILE A 381 20.09 4.20 9.78
C ILE A 381 21.33 3.88 10.60
N THR A 382 21.54 2.65 11.04
CA THR A 382 22.80 2.25 11.70
C THR A 382 23.99 2.48 10.78
N ASN A 383 23.86 2.13 9.50
CA ASN A 383 24.90 2.37 8.52
C ASN A 383 25.10 3.87 8.19
N LEU A 384 24.02 4.65 8.10
CA LEU A 384 24.10 6.10 7.92
C LEU A 384 24.83 6.76 9.10
N VAL A 385 24.52 6.37 10.34
CA VAL A 385 25.18 6.90 11.55
C VAL A 385 26.67 6.56 11.55
N ALA A 386 27.06 5.34 11.17
CA ALA A 386 28.46 4.94 11.05
C ALA A 386 29.21 5.79 10.01
N ASP A 387 28.60 6.07 8.86
CA ASP A 387 29.17 6.90 7.81
C ASP A 387 29.32 8.38 8.26
N ALA A 388 28.33 8.90 8.98
CA ALA A 388 28.38 10.23 9.58
C ALA A 388 29.53 10.35 10.60
N GLN A 389 29.68 9.36 11.48
CA GLN A 389 30.76 9.31 12.47
C GLN A 389 32.15 9.17 11.83
N ALA A 390 32.22 8.52 10.65
CA ALA A 390 33.44 8.44 9.86
C ALA A 390 33.74 9.74 9.08
N GLY A 391 32.85 10.74 9.12
CA GLY A 391 33.03 12.01 8.42
C GLY A 391 32.85 11.90 6.90
N LEU A 392 32.10 10.90 6.42
CA LEU A 392 31.88 10.66 5.00
C LEU A 392 30.71 11.48 4.41
N LEU A 393 29.82 12.02 5.26
CA LEU A 393 28.60 12.69 4.83
C LEU A 393 28.77 14.20 4.70
N HIS A 394 28.46 14.72 3.55
CA HIS A 394 28.47 16.15 3.24
C HIS A 394 27.57 16.45 2.05
N ALA A 395 27.01 17.65 2.00
CA ALA A 395 26.28 18.13 0.83
C ALA A 395 27.24 18.44 -0.33
N ASP A 396 26.75 18.29 -1.57
CA ASP A 396 27.53 18.57 -2.79
C ASP A 396 27.63 20.10 -3.04
N THR A 397 27.92 20.89 -1.99
CA THR A 397 28.10 22.33 -2.07
C THR A 397 29.09 22.83 -1.01
N ASP A 398 29.90 23.83 -1.36
CA ASP A 398 30.79 24.52 -0.43
C ASP A 398 30.08 25.68 0.33
N ASP A 399 28.88 26.06 -0.10
CA ASP A 399 28.08 27.13 0.50
C ASP A 399 27.15 26.57 1.59
N ALA A 400 27.54 26.68 2.83
CA ALA A 400 26.75 26.23 3.98
C ALA A 400 25.35 26.88 4.08
N SER A 401 25.13 28.04 3.46
CA SER A 401 23.81 28.70 3.40
C SER A 401 22.82 28.00 2.47
N GLN A 402 23.31 27.15 1.59
CA GLN A 402 22.50 26.35 0.67
C GLN A 402 22.07 24.99 1.28
N VAL A 403 22.54 24.69 2.48
CA VAL A 403 22.26 23.38 3.10
C VAL A 403 21.11 23.49 4.11
N GLY A 404 20.16 22.54 3.98
CA GLY A 404 19.08 22.32 4.93
C GLY A 404 17.72 22.91 4.52
N HIS A 405 16.82 22.89 5.46
CA HIS A 405 15.39 23.17 5.29
C HIS A 405 15.09 24.51 4.62
N ASP A 406 15.71 25.60 5.09
CA ASP A 406 15.40 26.95 4.58
C ASP A 406 15.79 27.11 3.11
N ALA A 407 16.91 26.52 2.70
CA ALA A 407 17.36 26.59 1.31
C ALA A 407 16.38 25.84 0.36
N VAL A 408 15.96 24.64 0.73
CA VAL A 408 15.05 23.85 -0.11
C VAL A 408 13.64 24.43 -0.14
N THR A 409 13.13 24.97 0.96
CA THR A 409 11.80 25.62 0.98
C THR A 409 11.78 26.91 0.16
N VAL A 410 12.88 27.68 0.14
CA VAL A 410 13.08 28.83 -0.76
C VAL A 410 13.10 28.38 -2.21
N LEU A 411 13.80 27.27 -2.54
CA LEU A 411 13.83 26.70 -3.89
C LEU A 411 12.43 26.32 -4.36
N LEU A 412 11.67 25.55 -3.56
CA LEU A 412 10.30 25.13 -3.86
C LEU A 412 9.36 26.33 -4.05
N THR A 413 9.47 27.33 -3.18
CA THR A 413 8.68 28.58 -3.26
C THR A 413 8.96 29.35 -4.54
N ARG A 414 10.24 29.51 -4.94
CA ARG A 414 10.64 30.17 -6.19
C ARG A 414 10.10 29.44 -7.42
N ARG A 415 9.96 28.13 -7.35
CA ARG A 415 9.39 27.29 -8.43
C ARG A 415 7.86 27.30 -8.44
N GLY A 416 7.23 27.90 -7.44
CA GLY A 416 5.78 27.88 -7.30
C GLY A 416 5.22 26.50 -6.96
N VAL A 417 6.06 25.59 -6.43
CA VAL A 417 5.62 24.26 -5.97
C VAL A 417 4.86 24.41 -4.65
N PRO A 418 3.57 24.10 -4.62
CA PRO A 418 2.80 24.15 -3.40
C PRO A 418 3.14 22.93 -2.52
N PHE A 419 3.63 23.13 -1.33
CA PHE A 419 3.89 22.07 -0.39
C PHE A 419 3.00 22.18 0.86
N THR A 420 2.77 21.06 1.53
CA THR A 420 2.04 20.96 2.80
C THR A 420 3.02 20.71 3.94
N THR A 421 2.72 21.33 5.09
CA THR A 421 3.48 21.15 6.34
C THR A 421 2.77 20.16 7.25
N TRP A 422 3.38 19.84 8.41
CA TRP A 422 2.72 19.05 9.44
C TRP A 422 1.41 19.72 9.94
N GLN A 423 1.45 21.02 10.19
CA GLN A 423 0.26 21.79 10.59
C GLN A 423 -0.83 21.75 9.51
N GLY A 424 -0.42 21.86 8.24
CA GLY A 424 -1.37 21.72 7.12
C GLY A 424 -2.02 20.35 7.07
N TRP A 425 -1.26 19.28 7.36
CA TRP A 425 -1.83 17.95 7.50
C TRP A 425 -2.81 17.84 8.68
N GLU A 426 -2.49 18.38 9.86
CA GLU A 426 -3.39 18.36 11.01
C GLU A 426 -4.72 19.06 10.74
N LEU A 427 -4.71 20.17 10.01
CA LEU A 427 -5.91 20.86 9.55
C LEU A 427 -6.75 20.00 8.60
N LEU A 428 -6.12 19.33 7.64
CA LEU A 428 -6.81 18.42 6.72
C LEU A 428 -7.41 17.21 7.47
N ASP A 429 -6.65 16.59 8.39
CA ASP A 429 -7.14 15.46 9.21
C ASP A 429 -8.34 15.84 10.05
N ALA A 430 -8.31 17.03 10.67
CA ALA A 430 -9.41 17.56 11.46
C ALA A 430 -10.65 17.81 10.59
N TYR A 431 -10.49 18.38 9.40
CA TYR A 431 -11.57 18.60 8.45
C TYR A 431 -12.20 17.29 7.96
N GLU A 432 -11.41 16.29 7.61
CA GLU A 432 -11.92 14.96 7.21
C GLU A 432 -12.77 14.31 8.33
N ARG A 433 -12.34 14.44 9.59
CA ARG A 433 -13.07 13.96 10.77
C ARG A 433 -14.39 14.73 10.96
N GLN A 434 -14.37 16.04 10.76
CA GLN A 434 -15.58 16.86 10.81
C GLN A 434 -16.58 16.43 9.73
N LEU A 435 -16.14 16.20 8.49
CA LEU A 435 -16.98 15.67 7.43
C LEU A 435 -17.61 14.32 7.80
N GLY A 436 -16.90 13.46 8.53
CA GLY A 436 -17.44 12.20 9.03
C GLY A 436 -18.56 12.43 10.05
N GLN A 437 -18.38 13.37 10.99
CA GLN A 437 -19.39 13.73 11.99
C GLN A 437 -20.63 14.34 11.33
N ASP A 438 -20.44 15.25 10.37
CA ASP A 438 -21.52 15.92 9.64
C ASP A 438 -22.32 14.97 8.75
N TYR A 439 -21.74 13.84 8.34
CA TYR A 439 -22.41 12.81 7.55
C TYR A 439 -23.54 12.13 8.34
N GLY A 440 -23.42 12.06 9.67
CA GLY A 440 -24.36 11.42 10.56
C GLY A 440 -24.21 9.90 10.67
N GLU A 441 -25.26 9.24 11.16
CA GLU A 441 -25.26 7.79 11.35
C GLU A 441 -25.72 7.04 10.10
N VAL A 442 -25.12 5.87 9.89
CA VAL A 442 -25.42 4.93 8.81
C VAL A 442 -25.96 3.63 9.42
N VAL A 443 -27.05 3.11 8.87
CA VAL A 443 -27.57 1.80 9.22
C VAL A 443 -26.81 0.75 8.40
N VAL A 444 -25.99 -0.07 9.06
CA VAL A 444 -25.23 -1.15 8.44
C VAL A 444 -26.09 -2.40 8.25
N THR A 445 -25.62 -3.36 7.45
CA THR A 445 -26.35 -4.61 7.10
C THR A 445 -26.86 -5.37 8.32
N SER A 446 -26.14 -5.34 9.46
CA SER A 446 -26.61 -5.94 10.72
C SER A 446 -27.77 -5.20 11.40
N GLY A 447 -28.27 -4.12 10.83
CA GLY A 447 -29.32 -3.28 11.39
C GLY A 447 -28.87 -2.29 12.49
N GLN A 448 -27.59 -2.23 12.80
CA GLN A 448 -27.03 -1.28 13.76
C GLN A 448 -26.82 0.07 13.12
N SER A 449 -27.06 1.15 13.89
CA SER A 449 -26.70 2.53 13.50
C SER A 449 -25.29 2.83 14.00
N LYS A 450 -24.42 3.33 13.12
CA LYS A 450 -23.03 3.67 13.41
C LYS A 450 -22.64 5.00 12.80
N GLY A 451 -21.91 5.81 13.57
CA GLY A 451 -21.28 7.03 13.07
C GLY A 451 -20.14 6.73 12.09
N ARG A 452 -19.85 7.69 11.24
CA ARG A 452 -18.76 7.64 10.29
C ARG A 452 -17.48 8.20 10.90
N GLU A 453 -16.36 7.50 10.75
CA GLU A 453 -15.08 7.91 11.35
C GLU A 453 -14.57 9.23 10.73
N ARG A 454 -14.53 9.29 9.40
CA ARG A 454 -14.12 10.45 8.59
C ARG A 454 -14.63 10.31 7.17
N VAL A 455 -14.52 11.36 6.38
CA VAL A 455 -14.66 11.33 4.93
C VAL A 455 -13.38 11.88 4.32
N LYS A 456 -12.59 11.05 3.65
CA LYS A 456 -11.34 11.49 3.02
C LYS A 456 -11.60 12.50 1.91
N VAL A 457 -10.79 13.56 1.89
CA VAL A 457 -10.68 14.49 0.77
C VAL A 457 -9.78 13.86 -0.28
N VAL A 458 -10.20 13.86 -1.54
CA VAL A 458 -9.51 13.13 -2.61
C VAL A 458 -8.71 14.05 -3.53
N SER A 459 -9.23 15.24 -3.89
CA SER A 459 -8.53 16.08 -4.86
C SER A 459 -7.27 16.71 -4.24
N ARG A 460 -6.16 16.64 -4.97
CA ARG A 460 -4.87 17.21 -4.58
C ARG A 460 -4.97 18.70 -4.32
N GLU A 461 -5.76 19.41 -5.13
CA GLU A 461 -6.05 20.84 -4.99
C GLU A 461 -6.75 21.12 -3.65
N ALA A 462 -7.85 20.41 -3.36
CA ALA A 462 -8.59 20.60 -2.10
C ALA A 462 -7.72 20.25 -0.88
N MET A 463 -6.91 19.18 -0.95
CA MET A 463 -5.99 18.80 0.13
C MET A 463 -4.90 19.84 0.40
N THR A 464 -4.50 20.65 -0.61
CA THR A 464 -3.48 21.69 -0.46
C THR A 464 -4.05 23.07 -0.19
N GLU A 465 -5.26 23.38 -0.65
CA GLU A 465 -5.92 24.69 -0.48
C GLU A 465 -6.56 24.85 0.89
N LEU A 466 -7.19 23.80 1.42
CA LEU A 466 -7.82 23.79 2.74
C LEU A 466 -6.87 24.25 3.85
N PRO A 467 -5.69 23.65 4.02
CA PRO A 467 -4.71 24.08 5.01
C PRO A 467 -4.30 25.55 4.85
N ARG A 468 -4.07 26.00 3.62
CA ARG A 468 -3.66 27.38 3.32
C ARG A 468 -4.76 28.41 3.62
N SER A 469 -6.01 28.06 3.41
CA SER A 469 -7.15 28.94 3.70
C SER A 469 -7.31 29.15 5.20
N GLU A 470 -7.18 28.09 6.00
CA GLU A 470 -7.26 28.14 7.46
C GLU A 470 -6.04 28.83 8.09
N GLU A 471 -4.83 28.59 7.61
CA GLU A 471 -3.62 29.31 8.05
C GLU A 471 -3.75 30.82 7.83
N ARG A 472 -4.33 31.24 6.68
CA ARG A 472 -4.60 32.65 6.39
C ARG A 472 -5.68 33.25 7.29
N ARG A 473 -6.68 32.44 7.69
CA ARG A 473 -7.76 32.88 8.58
C ARG A 473 -7.22 33.10 9.99
N VAL A 474 -6.50 32.12 10.53
CA VAL A 474 -5.86 32.22 11.85
C VAL A 474 -4.86 33.36 11.91
N GLY A 475 -4.04 33.54 10.88
CA GLY A 475 -3.09 34.65 10.79
C GLY A 475 -3.74 36.06 10.66
N LYS A 476 -5.03 36.15 10.29
CA LYS A 476 -5.80 37.40 10.30
C LYS A 476 -6.48 37.68 11.64
N GLU A 477 -6.88 36.63 12.36
CA GLU A 477 -7.50 36.75 13.69
C GLU A 477 -6.47 37.07 14.79
N CYS A 478 -5.17 36.81 14.53
CA CYS A 478 -4.05 37.14 15.44
C CYS A 478 -3.40 38.52 15.16
N ARG A 479 -3.95 39.31 14.24
CA ARG A 479 -3.53 40.72 13.96
C ARG A 479 -4.65 41.67 14.30
#